data_ac56064513a6f4b5409519a54300e265
#
_entry.id   ac56064513a6f4b5409519a54300e265
#
_cell.length_a   1.000
_cell.length_b   1.000
_cell.length_c   1.000
_cell.angle_alpha   90.00
_cell.angle_beta   90.00
_cell.angle_gamma   90.00
#
_symmetry.space_group_name_H-M   'P 1'
#
loop_
_entity.id
_entity.type
_entity.pdbx_description
1 polymer ?
#
loop_
_entity_poly.entity_id
_entity_poly.type
_entity_poly.pdbx_seq_one_letter_code
_entity_poly.pdbx_strand_id
1 'polypeptide(L)'
;MQHYYKLDFSTGLVTADVLNVRSGPGTNYPVVTKVKKNEYIRVFAGVGNWYIVQVERDYVGAVSQQYVKPVYASGSTGGSSNNTTQDTTTAAELTADEKEVLQLINEQRKANGLEALVIDAEVQRVARIKAQDMVDNNYFSHTSPTYGSPFEMLKNFKVSYQTAGENIAGNSSNSAAVKAWMNSAGHKANILNGNFNYTGIGVVSGSKYGKIYVQLFVGR
;
A
#
# COMPACT_ATOMS: atom_id res chain seq x y z
N MET A 1 -30.48 -13.44 7.35
CA MET A 1 -29.05 -13.76 7.56
C MET A 1 -28.24 -12.74 6.75
N GLN A 2 -27.31 -12.00 7.34
CA GLN A 2 -26.46 -11.06 6.60
C GLN A 2 -25.32 -11.85 5.95
N HIS A 3 -25.19 -11.76 4.61
CA HIS A 3 -24.12 -12.43 3.88
C HIS A 3 -22.95 -11.47 3.70
N TYR A 4 -21.79 -11.84 4.22
CA TYR A 4 -20.54 -11.15 3.97
C TYR A 4 -19.95 -11.64 2.63
N TYR A 5 -19.39 -10.72 1.86
CA TYR A 5 -18.68 -11.08 0.65
C TYR A 5 -17.27 -10.47 0.63
N LYS A 6 -16.34 -11.21 0.02
CA LYS A 6 -14.96 -10.80 -0.11
C LYS A 6 -14.85 -9.68 -1.16
N LEU A 7 -13.96 -8.75 -0.90
CA LEU A 7 -13.64 -7.64 -1.80
C LEU A 7 -12.27 -7.88 -2.45
N ASP A 8 -12.08 -7.31 -3.62
CA ASP A 8 -10.82 -7.30 -4.38
C ASP A 8 -9.89 -6.14 -4.00
N PHE A 9 -10.25 -5.39 -2.97
CA PHE A 9 -9.47 -4.30 -2.39
C PHE A 9 -9.53 -4.37 -0.86
N SER A 10 -8.51 -3.81 -0.20
CA SER A 10 -8.40 -3.78 1.27
C SER A 10 -8.31 -2.36 1.84
N THR A 11 -8.40 -1.34 0.97
CA THR A 11 -8.31 0.07 1.37
C THR A 11 -9.41 0.86 0.69
N GLY A 12 -10.07 1.72 1.45
CA GLY A 12 -11.06 2.67 0.95
C GLY A 12 -10.66 4.11 1.28
N LEU A 13 -10.90 5.02 0.35
CA LEU A 13 -10.79 6.47 0.53
C LEU A 13 -12.15 7.04 0.86
N VAL A 14 -12.28 7.75 1.98
CA VAL A 14 -13.51 8.42 2.40
C VAL A 14 -13.77 9.64 1.51
N THR A 15 -14.94 9.71 0.91
CA THR A 15 -15.35 10.80 -0.02
C THR A 15 -16.30 11.81 0.60
N ALA A 16 -17.02 11.45 1.66
CA ALA A 16 -17.90 12.35 2.40
C ALA A 16 -17.10 13.25 3.36
N ASP A 17 -17.53 14.48 3.57
CA ASP A 17 -16.84 15.40 4.50
C ASP A 17 -16.75 14.82 5.92
N VAL A 18 -17.78 14.11 6.37
CA VAL A 18 -17.82 13.31 7.59
C VAL A 18 -18.61 12.03 7.32
N LEU A 19 -18.01 10.88 7.57
CA LEU A 19 -18.64 9.57 7.44
C LEU A 19 -18.78 8.90 8.81
N ASN A 20 -20.00 8.52 9.16
CA ASN A 20 -20.27 7.78 10.39
C ASN A 20 -19.80 6.33 10.25
N VAL A 21 -19.03 5.88 11.22
CA VAL A 21 -18.69 4.47 11.43
C VAL A 21 -19.65 3.92 12.48
N ARG A 22 -20.37 2.87 12.14
CA ARG A 22 -21.43 2.31 12.99
C ARG A 22 -21.03 0.93 13.51
N SER A 23 -21.64 0.52 14.60
CA SER A 23 -21.40 -0.82 15.19
C SER A 23 -21.90 -1.98 14.33
N GLY A 24 -22.64 -1.70 13.26
CA GLY A 24 -23.14 -2.69 12.31
C GLY A 24 -23.61 -2.08 11.00
N PRO A 25 -23.88 -2.93 9.98
CA PRO A 25 -24.17 -2.51 8.62
C PRO A 25 -25.63 -2.06 8.46
N GLY A 26 -25.92 -0.85 8.88
CA GLY A 26 -27.25 -0.23 8.76
C GLY A 26 -27.32 1.10 9.50
N THR A 27 -28.24 1.96 9.10
CA THR A 27 -28.46 3.28 9.73
C THR A 27 -29.08 3.20 11.11
N ASN A 28 -29.69 2.07 11.45
CA ASN A 28 -30.27 1.74 12.75
C ASN A 28 -29.20 1.33 13.80
N TYR A 29 -27.96 1.07 13.38
CA TYR A 29 -26.88 0.76 14.33
C TYR A 29 -26.25 2.05 14.88
N PRO A 30 -25.87 2.07 16.18
CA PRO A 30 -25.20 3.20 16.80
C PRO A 30 -23.94 3.63 16.07
N VAL A 31 -23.68 4.94 16.04
CA VAL A 31 -22.41 5.50 15.57
C VAL A 31 -21.35 5.29 16.66
N VAL A 32 -20.26 4.60 16.33
CA VAL A 32 -19.15 4.31 17.25
C VAL A 32 -18.02 5.32 17.11
N THR A 33 -17.79 5.82 15.89
CA THR A 33 -16.83 6.91 15.60
C THR A 33 -17.17 7.56 14.26
N LYS A 34 -16.36 8.54 13.85
CA LYS A 34 -16.49 9.23 12.58
C LYS A 34 -15.14 9.35 11.90
N VAL A 35 -15.12 9.26 10.57
CA VAL A 35 -13.95 9.51 9.72
C VAL A 35 -14.24 10.67 8.79
N LYS A 36 -13.19 11.39 8.39
CA LYS A 36 -13.28 12.60 7.56
C LYS A 36 -12.93 12.30 6.12
N LYS A 37 -13.29 13.22 5.26
CA LYS A 37 -12.92 13.21 3.84
C LYS A 37 -11.42 13.09 3.66
N ASN A 38 -11.03 12.28 2.65
CA ASN A 38 -9.64 11.96 2.32
C ASN A 38 -8.92 11.10 3.38
N GLU A 39 -9.61 10.59 4.40
CA GLU A 39 -9.04 9.57 5.27
C GLU A 39 -9.11 8.19 4.61
N TYR A 40 -8.07 7.39 4.84
CA TYR A 40 -7.99 6.00 4.39
C TYR A 40 -8.44 5.08 5.50
N ILE A 41 -9.32 4.15 5.14
CA ILE A 41 -9.85 3.13 6.05
C ILE A 41 -9.50 1.75 5.53
N ARG A 42 -9.15 0.84 6.42
CA ARG A 42 -8.95 -0.57 6.08
C ARG A 42 -10.30 -1.24 5.90
N VAL A 43 -10.48 -1.94 4.77
CA VAL A 43 -11.73 -2.61 4.42
C VAL A 43 -11.52 -4.12 4.45
N PHE A 44 -12.35 -4.85 5.20
CA PHE A 44 -12.25 -6.29 5.37
C PHE A 44 -13.24 -7.06 4.50
N ALA A 45 -14.48 -6.57 4.41
CA ALA A 45 -15.55 -7.27 3.71
C ALA A 45 -16.66 -6.30 3.29
N GLY A 46 -17.48 -6.72 2.33
CA GLY A 46 -18.75 -6.12 2.02
C GLY A 46 -19.92 -6.88 2.65
N VAL A 47 -20.99 -6.16 3.02
CA VAL A 47 -22.25 -6.73 3.48
C VAL A 47 -23.40 -5.83 3.03
N GLY A 48 -24.22 -6.28 2.09
CA GLY A 48 -25.20 -5.42 1.43
C GLY A 48 -24.52 -4.17 0.85
N ASN A 49 -24.99 -2.97 1.20
CA ASN A 49 -24.42 -1.68 0.78
C ASN A 49 -23.45 -1.07 1.80
N TRP A 50 -22.83 -1.92 2.64
CA TRP A 50 -21.90 -1.51 3.70
C TRP A 50 -20.55 -2.19 3.55
N TYR A 51 -19.49 -1.51 3.99
CA TYR A 51 -18.18 -2.10 4.21
C TYR A 51 -17.93 -2.28 5.69
N ILE A 52 -17.37 -3.44 6.04
CA ILE A 52 -16.80 -3.68 7.37
C ILE A 52 -15.37 -3.15 7.34
N VAL A 53 -15.06 -2.22 8.23
CA VAL A 53 -13.83 -1.44 8.19
C VAL A 53 -13.15 -1.38 9.56
N GLN A 54 -11.85 -1.20 9.56
CA GLN A 54 -11.08 -0.77 10.71
C GLN A 54 -10.69 0.69 10.52
N VAL A 55 -11.02 1.49 11.53
CA VAL A 55 -10.65 2.90 11.63
C VAL A 55 -9.94 3.06 12.96
N GLU A 56 -8.79 3.62 13.04
CA GLU A 56 -7.93 3.60 14.23
C GLU A 56 -7.55 2.16 14.67
N ARG A 57 -6.65 2.03 15.65
CA ARG A 57 -6.11 0.70 16.02
C ARG A 57 -7.17 -0.28 16.57
N ASP A 58 -8.24 0.25 17.17
CA ASP A 58 -9.13 -0.54 18.02
C ASP A 58 -10.60 -0.51 17.59
N TYR A 59 -10.97 0.27 16.55
CA TYR A 59 -12.36 0.38 16.13
C TYR A 59 -12.63 -0.39 14.85
N VAL A 60 -13.41 -1.46 14.97
CA VAL A 60 -14.03 -2.14 13.83
C VAL A 60 -15.49 -1.74 13.76
N GLY A 61 -15.95 -1.36 12.59
CA GLY A 61 -17.34 -0.96 12.40
C GLY A 61 -17.77 -1.07 10.95
N ALA A 62 -18.91 -0.49 10.63
CA ALA A 62 -19.48 -0.49 9.29
C ALA A 62 -19.67 0.94 8.76
N VAL A 63 -19.33 1.14 7.49
CA VAL A 63 -19.55 2.39 6.75
C VAL A 63 -20.34 2.15 5.48
N SER A 64 -21.12 3.14 5.04
CA SER A 64 -21.86 3.03 3.78
C SER A 64 -20.91 3.09 2.59
N GLN A 65 -21.05 2.12 1.66
CA GLN A 65 -20.19 1.97 0.48
C GLN A 65 -20.20 3.20 -0.43
N GLN A 66 -21.32 3.89 -0.54
CA GLN A 66 -21.47 5.06 -1.42
C GLN A 66 -20.53 6.23 -1.09
N TYR A 67 -19.96 6.24 0.13
CA TYR A 67 -19.04 7.27 0.60
C TYR A 67 -17.60 6.80 0.72
N VAL A 68 -17.29 5.64 0.12
CA VAL A 68 -15.95 5.05 0.16
C VAL A 68 -15.55 4.66 -1.25
N LYS A 69 -14.53 5.32 -1.79
CA LYS A 69 -13.92 4.95 -3.07
C LYS A 69 -12.92 3.82 -2.83
N PRO A 70 -13.08 2.65 -3.48
CA PRO A 70 -12.06 1.60 -3.44
C PRO A 70 -10.70 2.10 -3.90
N VAL A 71 -9.66 1.71 -3.20
CA VAL A 71 -8.27 1.97 -3.59
C VAL A 71 -7.63 0.62 -3.92
N TYR A 72 -7.39 0.39 -5.20
CA TYR A 72 -6.80 -0.84 -5.69
C TYR A 72 -5.28 -0.72 -5.69
N ALA A 73 -4.59 -1.74 -5.20
CA ALA A 73 -3.18 -1.92 -5.52
C ALA A 73 -3.12 -2.52 -6.93
N SER A 74 -2.48 -1.84 -7.87
CA SER A 74 -2.42 -2.28 -9.27
C SER A 74 -1.94 -3.72 -9.42
N GLY A 75 -2.75 -4.51 -10.15
CA GLY A 75 -2.50 -5.91 -10.48
C GLY A 75 -3.74 -6.78 -10.55
N SER A 76 -4.94 -6.24 -10.30
CA SER A 76 -6.18 -7.02 -10.38
C SER A 76 -7.10 -6.50 -11.48
N THR A 77 -6.92 -7.00 -12.70
CA THR A 77 -8.00 -7.02 -13.69
C THR A 77 -9.03 -8.05 -13.24
N GLY A 78 -10.28 -7.62 -13.08
CA GLY A 78 -11.37 -8.47 -12.65
C GLY A 78 -11.53 -9.71 -13.51
N GLY A 79 -11.40 -10.86 -12.89
CA GLY A 79 -11.68 -12.16 -13.42
C GLY A 79 -12.27 -13.02 -12.32
N SER A 80 -13.58 -13.24 -12.39
CA SER A 80 -14.28 -14.18 -11.53
C SER A 80 -13.74 -15.59 -11.75
N SER A 81 -13.22 -16.22 -10.70
CA SER A 81 -13.15 -17.68 -10.61
C SER A 81 -13.07 -18.14 -9.16
N ASN A 82 -14.06 -18.92 -8.81
CA ASN A 82 -14.12 -19.70 -7.55
C ASN A 82 -12.89 -20.60 -7.42
N ASN A 83 -12.18 -20.53 -6.32
CA ASN A 83 -11.75 -21.74 -5.63
C ASN A 83 -11.43 -21.49 -4.15
N THR A 84 -11.95 -22.37 -3.33
CA THR A 84 -11.82 -22.44 -1.87
C THR A 84 -10.42 -22.95 -1.50
N THR A 85 -9.71 -22.28 -0.59
CA THR A 85 -8.99 -22.93 0.52
C THR A 85 -8.27 -21.91 1.41
N GLN A 86 -8.56 -22.02 2.70
CA GLN A 86 -7.80 -21.68 3.92
C GLN A 86 -6.88 -20.45 4.00
N ASP A 87 -7.33 -19.62 4.89
CA ASP A 87 -6.73 -18.69 5.81
C ASP A 87 -5.23 -18.88 6.11
N THR A 88 -4.44 -17.98 5.59
CA THR A 88 -3.25 -17.42 6.21
C THR A 88 -3.14 -15.99 5.73
N THR A 89 -2.90 -15.06 6.63
CA THR A 89 -2.68 -13.63 6.38
C THR A 89 -1.43 -13.45 5.49
N THR A 90 -1.55 -13.74 4.21
CA THR A 90 -0.47 -13.58 3.25
C THR A 90 -0.41 -12.11 2.83
N ALA A 91 0.72 -11.47 3.07
CA ALA A 91 1.16 -10.32 2.28
C ALA A 91 0.78 -10.62 0.82
N ALA A 92 0.04 -9.72 0.16
CA ALA A 92 -0.37 -9.93 -1.22
C ALA A 92 0.86 -10.39 -2.02
N GLU A 93 0.76 -11.55 -2.65
CA GLU A 93 1.90 -12.17 -3.31
C GLU A 93 2.63 -11.16 -4.21
N LEU A 94 3.95 -11.07 -4.08
CA LEU A 94 4.74 -10.14 -4.88
C LEU A 94 4.63 -10.50 -6.35
N THR A 95 4.52 -9.50 -7.21
CA THR A 95 4.65 -9.68 -8.66
C THR A 95 6.06 -10.15 -9.00
N ALA A 96 6.27 -10.65 -10.21
CA ALA A 96 7.60 -11.06 -10.68
C ALA A 96 8.60 -9.89 -10.62
N ASP A 97 8.18 -8.70 -11.04
CA ASP A 97 9.00 -7.49 -10.99
C ASP A 97 9.37 -7.11 -9.55
N GLU A 98 8.42 -7.14 -8.62
CA GLU A 98 8.66 -6.81 -7.20
C GLU A 98 9.59 -7.83 -6.53
N LYS A 99 9.45 -9.12 -6.85
CA LYS A 99 10.35 -10.20 -6.39
C LYS A 99 11.78 -9.97 -6.87
N GLU A 100 11.96 -9.67 -8.15
CA GLU A 100 13.28 -9.40 -8.74
C GLU A 100 13.92 -8.16 -8.13
N VAL A 101 13.19 -7.05 -7.97
CA VAL A 101 13.72 -5.84 -7.33
C VAL A 101 14.14 -6.12 -5.89
N LEU A 102 13.33 -6.85 -5.10
CA LEU A 102 13.68 -7.24 -3.74
C LEU A 102 14.95 -8.07 -3.69
N GLN A 103 15.08 -9.05 -4.59
CA GLN A 103 16.26 -9.88 -4.69
C GLN A 103 17.51 -9.04 -4.97
N LEU A 104 17.47 -8.21 -6.00
CA LEU A 104 18.58 -7.33 -6.39
C LEU A 104 19.01 -6.38 -5.25
N ILE A 105 18.05 -5.81 -4.52
CA ILE A 105 18.31 -4.96 -3.35
C ILE A 105 18.99 -5.79 -2.24
N ASN A 106 18.48 -6.96 -1.93
CA ASN A 106 19.02 -7.80 -0.87
C ASN A 106 20.41 -8.37 -1.22
N GLU A 107 20.70 -8.60 -2.49
CA GLU A 107 22.06 -8.91 -2.98
C GLU A 107 23.04 -7.76 -2.68
N GLN A 108 22.63 -6.50 -2.94
CA GLN A 108 23.44 -5.32 -2.60
C GLN A 108 23.67 -5.19 -1.09
N ARG A 109 22.65 -5.41 -0.28
CA ARG A 109 22.75 -5.36 1.17
C ARG A 109 23.69 -6.45 1.69
N LYS A 110 23.52 -7.68 1.24
CA LYS A 110 24.39 -8.81 1.59
C LYS A 110 25.86 -8.54 1.22
N ALA A 111 26.11 -8.01 0.02
CA ALA A 111 27.45 -7.65 -0.43
C ALA A 111 28.12 -6.56 0.43
N ASN A 112 27.34 -5.81 1.21
CA ASN A 112 27.79 -4.79 2.15
C ASN A 112 27.65 -5.21 3.62
N GLY A 113 27.45 -6.49 3.92
CA GLY A 113 27.43 -7.03 5.29
C GLY A 113 26.15 -6.70 6.07
N LEU A 114 25.03 -6.38 5.37
CA LEU A 114 23.76 -6.05 5.98
C LEU A 114 22.76 -7.19 5.87
N GLU A 115 21.86 -7.28 6.84
CA GLU A 115 20.73 -8.20 6.81
C GLU A 115 19.77 -7.85 5.66
N ALA A 116 19.13 -8.88 5.11
CA ALA A 116 18.11 -8.71 4.07
C ALA A 116 16.90 -7.95 4.60
N LEU A 117 16.34 -7.08 3.77
CA LEU A 117 15.03 -6.47 4.04
C LEU A 117 13.93 -7.52 3.86
N VAL A 118 12.95 -7.48 4.76
CA VAL A 118 11.76 -8.34 4.72
C VAL A 118 10.56 -7.51 4.25
N ILE A 119 9.73 -8.11 3.40
CA ILE A 119 8.47 -7.45 2.99
C ILE A 119 7.52 -7.34 4.19
N ASP A 120 7.07 -6.13 4.43
CA ASP A 120 5.94 -5.87 5.32
C ASP A 120 4.69 -5.64 4.48
N ALA A 121 3.60 -6.33 4.78
CA ALA A 121 2.38 -6.30 3.96
C ALA A 121 1.77 -4.90 3.82
N GLU A 122 1.80 -4.10 4.89
CA GLU A 122 1.24 -2.76 4.87
C GLU A 122 2.15 -1.77 4.13
N VAL A 123 3.47 -1.88 4.31
CA VAL A 123 4.46 -1.09 3.56
C VAL A 123 4.40 -1.43 2.07
N GLN A 124 4.26 -2.71 1.73
CA GLN A 124 4.07 -3.20 0.36
C GLN A 124 2.84 -2.58 -0.30
N ARG A 125 1.73 -2.56 0.42
CA ARG A 125 0.49 -1.93 -0.04
C ARG A 125 0.68 -0.44 -0.33
N VAL A 126 1.32 0.30 0.57
CA VAL A 126 1.56 1.74 0.40
C VAL A 126 2.49 2.00 -0.79
N ALA A 127 3.56 1.21 -0.98
CA ALA A 127 4.46 1.35 -2.11
C ALA A 127 3.75 1.15 -3.46
N ARG A 128 2.86 0.16 -3.57
CA ARG A 128 2.04 -0.07 -4.77
C ARG A 128 1.11 1.10 -5.05
N ILE A 129 0.43 1.61 -4.02
CA ILE A 129 -0.47 2.78 -4.16
C ILE A 129 0.32 4.00 -4.64
N LYS A 130 1.50 4.26 -4.08
CA LYS A 130 2.34 5.38 -4.51
C LYS A 130 2.79 5.25 -5.96
N ALA A 131 3.22 4.06 -6.38
CA ALA A 131 3.64 3.81 -7.75
C ALA A 131 2.49 4.03 -8.74
N GLN A 132 1.29 3.53 -8.42
CA GLN A 132 0.09 3.73 -9.23
C GLN A 132 -0.34 5.20 -9.28
N ASP A 133 -0.33 5.89 -8.15
CA ASP A 133 -0.68 7.31 -8.07
C ASP A 133 0.22 8.18 -8.98
N MET A 134 1.51 7.87 -9.07
CA MET A 134 2.41 8.55 -10.00
C MET A 134 2.04 8.33 -11.47
N VAL A 135 1.56 7.13 -11.83
CA VAL A 135 1.09 6.83 -13.19
C VAL A 135 -0.24 7.51 -13.47
N ASP A 136 -1.23 7.35 -12.59
CA ASP A 136 -2.60 7.84 -12.79
C ASP A 136 -2.66 9.36 -12.84
N ASN A 137 -1.85 10.04 -12.04
CA ASN A 137 -1.80 11.50 -11.96
C ASN A 137 -0.64 12.11 -12.77
N ASN A 138 0.07 11.30 -13.57
CA ASN A 138 1.14 11.71 -14.48
C ASN A 138 2.19 12.62 -13.82
N TYR A 139 2.68 12.24 -12.66
CA TYR A 139 3.76 12.95 -11.97
C TYR A 139 4.89 11.99 -11.57
N PHE A 140 6.07 12.55 -11.24
CA PHE A 140 7.21 11.82 -10.70
C PHE A 140 7.85 12.66 -9.59
N SER A 141 7.49 12.35 -8.35
CA SER A 141 7.93 13.10 -7.16
C SER A 141 7.75 12.26 -5.91
N HIS A 142 8.57 12.51 -4.89
CA HIS A 142 8.38 11.97 -3.54
C HIS A 142 7.05 12.45 -2.93
N THR A 143 6.66 13.69 -3.16
CA THR A 143 5.39 14.23 -2.68
C THR A 143 4.27 13.95 -3.68
N SER A 144 3.28 13.21 -3.24
CA SER A 144 2.06 12.95 -3.98
C SER A 144 1.10 14.16 -3.91
N PRO A 145 0.48 14.56 -5.02
CA PRO A 145 -0.58 15.56 -4.99
C PRO A 145 -1.85 15.06 -4.27
N THR A 146 -2.02 13.72 -4.18
CA THR A 146 -3.17 13.07 -3.56
C THR A 146 -2.92 12.76 -2.08
N TYR A 147 -1.71 12.27 -1.75
CA TYR A 147 -1.40 11.62 -0.46
C TYR A 147 -0.36 12.35 0.38
N GLY A 148 0.28 13.41 -0.15
CA GLY A 148 1.36 14.11 0.53
C GLY A 148 2.71 13.38 0.44
N SER A 149 3.57 13.60 1.41
CA SER A 149 4.89 12.98 1.51
C SER A 149 4.81 11.47 1.79
N PRO A 150 5.88 10.71 1.56
CA PRO A 150 5.94 9.28 1.91
C PRO A 150 5.62 9.02 3.39
N PHE A 151 6.04 9.92 4.28
CA PHE A 151 5.80 9.82 5.71
C PHE A 151 4.33 10.06 6.07
N GLU A 152 3.68 11.03 5.40
CA GLU A 152 2.24 11.24 5.53
C GLU A 152 1.47 10.04 4.99
N MET A 153 1.88 9.47 3.87
CA MET A 153 1.30 8.23 3.36
C MET A 153 1.40 7.11 4.38
N LEU A 154 2.59 6.78 4.88
CA LEU A 154 2.78 5.73 5.88
C LEU A 154 1.89 5.97 7.12
N LYS A 155 1.84 7.21 7.62
CA LYS A 155 0.98 7.60 8.75
C LYS A 155 -0.51 7.41 8.43
N ASN A 156 -0.97 7.90 7.29
CA ASN A 156 -2.38 7.84 6.89
C ASN A 156 -2.84 6.39 6.67
N PHE A 157 -1.94 5.55 6.16
CA PHE A 157 -2.18 4.11 5.98
C PHE A 157 -1.89 3.28 7.26
N LYS A 158 -1.66 3.96 8.41
CA LYS A 158 -1.48 3.35 9.74
C LYS A 158 -0.26 2.41 9.84
N VAL A 159 0.75 2.64 9.03
CA VAL A 159 2.03 1.93 9.15
C VAL A 159 2.82 2.50 10.32
N SER A 160 3.18 1.64 11.29
CA SER A 160 4.03 2.03 12.42
C SER A 160 5.51 1.87 12.05
N TYR A 161 6.34 2.85 12.40
CA TYR A 161 7.79 2.80 12.20
C TYR A 161 8.52 3.73 13.19
N GLN A 162 9.80 3.46 13.41
CA GLN A 162 10.73 4.36 14.10
C GLN A 162 11.50 5.22 13.09
N THR A 163 11.92 4.61 12.00
CA THR A 163 12.59 5.28 10.88
C THR A 163 11.95 4.87 9.57
N ALA A 164 11.93 5.77 8.58
CA ALA A 164 11.41 5.48 7.25
C ALA A 164 12.21 6.20 6.16
N GLY A 165 12.12 5.68 4.95
CA GLY A 165 12.73 6.27 3.75
C GLY A 165 12.02 5.85 2.49
N GLU A 166 12.30 6.54 1.38
CA GLU A 166 11.75 6.23 0.07
C GLU A 166 12.79 6.35 -1.02
N ASN A 167 12.79 5.39 -1.95
CA ASN A 167 13.44 5.51 -3.25
C ASN A 167 12.38 5.44 -4.34
N ILE A 168 12.49 6.30 -5.35
CA ILE A 168 11.67 6.23 -6.56
C ILE A 168 12.55 6.17 -7.80
N ALA A 169 12.09 5.47 -8.84
CA ALA A 169 12.74 5.45 -10.15
C ALA A 169 11.70 5.34 -11.27
N GLY A 170 12.05 5.92 -12.42
CA GLY A 170 11.41 5.65 -13.69
C GLY A 170 12.42 4.95 -14.59
N ASN A 171 12.16 3.72 -15.02
CA ASN A 171 13.11 2.94 -15.81
C ASN A 171 12.41 1.86 -16.67
N SER A 172 13.14 1.33 -17.64
CA SER A 172 12.62 0.28 -18.53
C SER A 172 12.78 -1.13 -17.98
N SER A 173 13.67 -1.35 -17.01
CA SER A 173 13.91 -2.68 -16.41
C SER A 173 14.23 -2.60 -14.93
N ASN A 174 13.99 -3.69 -14.20
CA ASN A 174 14.21 -3.82 -12.77
C ASN A 174 15.69 -3.66 -12.41
N SER A 175 16.57 -4.30 -13.15
CA SER A 175 18.03 -4.21 -12.94
C SER A 175 18.55 -2.79 -13.20
N ALA A 176 18.02 -2.09 -14.21
CA ALA A 176 18.42 -0.71 -14.50
C ALA A 176 17.93 0.26 -13.40
N ALA A 177 16.75 0.04 -12.83
CA ALA A 177 16.23 0.84 -11.71
C ALA A 177 17.11 0.67 -10.46
N VAL A 178 17.42 -0.57 -10.07
CA VAL A 178 18.28 -0.84 -8.91
C VAL A 178 19.71 -0.32 -9.15
N LYS A 179 20.26 -0.49 -10.35
CA LYS A 179 21.58 0.08 -10.71
C LYS A 179 21.58 1.61 -10.61
N ALA A 180 20.52 2.29 -11.06
CA ALA A 180 20.38 3.72 -10.93
C ALA A 180 20.35 4.16 -9.47
N TRP A 181 19.59 3.47 -8.61
CA TRP A 181 19.59 3.73 -7.17
C TRP A 181 20.98 3.53 -6.54
N MET A 182 21.68 2.47 -6.87
CA MET A 182 23.02 2.20 -6.33
C MET A 182 24.08 3.20 -6.82
N ASN A 183 23.88 3.85 -7.96
CA ASN A 183 24.75 4.91 -8.48
C ASN A 183 24.41 6.30 -7.93
N SER A 184 23.33 6.47 -7.18
CA SER A 184 22.90 7.71 -6.56
C SER A 184 23.20 7.67 -5.06
N ALA A 185 23.96 8.62 -4.55
CA ALA A 185 24.40 8.64 -3.15
C ALA A 185 23.22 8.56 -2.17
N GLY A 186 22.15 9.32 -2.39
CA GLY A 186 20.97 9.35 -1.52
C GLY A 186 20.17 8.04 -1.56
N HIS A 187 19.89 7.51 -2.77
CA HIS A 187 19.16 6.25 -2.90
C HIS A 187 19.97 5.05 -2.36
N LYS A 188 21.28 5.02 -2.64
CA LYS A 188 22.21 4.02 -2.11
C LYS A 188 22.26 4.07 -0.58
N ALA A 189 22.27 5.26 0.01
CA ALA A 189 22.26 5.42 1.46
C ALA A 189 21.01 4.80 2.09
N ASN A 190 19.82 4.93 1.47
CA ASN A 190 18.62 4.24 1.93
C ASN A 190 18.75 2.72 1.82
N ILE A 191 19.22 2.18 0.68
CA ILE A 191 19.37 0.74 0.47
C ILE A 191 20.34 0.14 1.50
N LEU A 192 21.43 0.83 1.81
CA LEU A 192 22.47 0.39 2.72
C LEU A 192 22.32 0.90 4.16
N ASN A 193 21.15 1.43 4.53
CA ASN A 193 20.88 1.82 5.90
C ASN A 193 20.58 0.59 6.77
N GLY A 194 21.41 0.33 7.77
CA GLY A 194 21.25 -0.77 8.72
C GLY A 194 20.06 -0.62 9.68
N ASN A 195 19.50 0.59 9.79
CA ASN A 195 18.32 0.84 10.63
C ASN A 195 17.00 0.42 9.96
N PHE A 196 17.02 0.08 8.69
CA PHE A 196 15.86 -0.46 8.00
C PHE A 196 15.88 -1.98 8.02
N ASN A 197 14.77 -2.59 8.42
CA ASN A 197 14.59 -4.05 8.48
C ASN A 197 13.38 -4.52 7.63
N TYR A 198 12.45 -3.62 7.29
CA TYR A 198 11.30 -3.92 6.43
C TYR A 198 11.24 -3.01 5.21
N THR A 199 10.60 -3.50 4.16
CA THR A 199 10.38 -2.76 2.92
C THR A 199 9.06 -3.12 2.27
N GLY A 200 8.61 -2.23 1.38
CA GLY A 200 7.57 -2.49 0.39
C GLY A 200 8.03 -1.98 -0.96
N ILE A 201 7.69 -2.69 -2.03
CA ILE A 201 8.10 -2.39 -3.40
C ILE A 201 6.88 -2.34 -4.30
N GLY A 202 6.67 -1.20 -4.96
CA GLY A 202 5.63 -1.04 -5.98
C GLY A 202 6.26 -0.88 -7.36
N VAL A 203 5.80 -1.68 -8.34
CA VAL A 203 6.24 -1.57 -9.73
C VAL A 203 5.02 -1.48 -10.64
N VAL A 204 4.88 -0.38 -11.38
CA VAL A 204 3.74 -0.12 -12.27
C VAL A 204 4.22 0.30 -13.63
N SER A 205 3.68 -0.32 -14.68
CA SER A 205 3.94 0.01 -16.08
C SER A 205 3.01 1.12 -16.58
N GLY A 206 3.31 1.72 -17.73
CA GLY A 206 2.42 2.67 -18.41
C GLY A 206 2.80 4.14 -18.22
N SER A 207 3.93 4.44 -17.59
CA SER A 207 4.46 5.79 -17.55
C SER A 207 5.31 6.13 -18.79
N LYS A 208 5.56 7.42 -19.03
CA LYS A 208 6.50 7.90 -20.06
C LYS A 208 7.94 7.42 -19.83
N TYR A 209 8.25 6.90 -18.65
CA TYR A 209 9.56 6.36 -18.29
C TYR A 209 9.64 4.83 -18.46
N GLY A 210 8.58 4.18 -18.95
CA GLY A 210 8.41 2.73 -18.96
C GLY A 210 7.70 2.25 -17.69
N LYS A 211 8.45 1.84 -16.67
CA LYS A 211 7.90 1.46 -15.36
C LYS A 211 8.25 2.51 -14.31
N ILE A 212 7.33 2.70 -13.36
CA ILE A 212 7.57 3.44 -12.12
C ILE A 212 7.88 2.44 -11.02
N TYR A 213 8.92 2.73 -10.27
CA TYR A 213 9.38 1.96 -9.12
C TYR A 213 9.30 2.81 -7.87
N VAL A 214 8.72 2.27 -6.82
CA VAL A 214 8.72 2.83 -5.48
C VAL A 214 9.23 1.80 -4.51
N GLN A 215 10.22 2.14 -3.73
CA GLN A 215 10.65 1.36 -2.59
C GLN A 215 10.49 2.19 -1.33
N LEU A 216 9.64 1.73 -0.41
CA LEU A 216 9.51 2.26 0.93
C LEU A 216 10.30 1.41 1.91
N PHE A 217 10.98 2.07 2.82
CA PHE A 217 11.76 1.45 3.88
C PHE A 217 11.19 1.82 5.23
N VAL A 218 11.16 0.88 6.15
CA VAL A 218 10.84 1.14 7.56
C VAL A 218 11.79 0.38 8.48
N GLY A 219 12.13 1.02 9.61
CA GLY A 219 12.80 0.41 10.74
C GLY A 219 11.85 0.35 11.94
N ARG A 220 11.80 -0.81 12.58
CA ARG A 220 11.04 -1.08 13.80
C ARG A 220 11.92 -1.75 14.84
#